data_c284ed99c2a2248ba93701721b5b21a3
#
_entry.id   c284ed99c2a2248ba93701721b5b21a3
#
_cell.length_a   1.000
_cell.length_b   1.000
_cell.length_c   1.000
_cell.angle_alpha   90.00
_cell.angle_beta   90.00
_cell.angle_gamma   90.00
#
_symmetry.space_group_name_H-M   'P 1'
#
loop_
_entity.id
_entity.type
_entity.pdbx_description
1 polymer ?
#
loop_
_entity_poly.entity_id
_entity_poly.type
_entity_poly.pdbx_seq_one_letter_code
_entity_poly.pdbx_strand_id
1 'polypeptide(L)'
;MESTPARGDGHASGTGADDLRHRVELAVPATVQKISNAVADEDYDAVMDLLRADWFPLIAVHSDELRSLLRDMPPSDLQSRPLLGFAYGLSFYGLPHHRLRSARILVSVLRAAHNRKRELPAIDRALIRASEAVAYRLIGRPRLGLRSARAAVRALDGLSEDQREEVGDIPRIYSQIGTSFYCAGNVEEALGTFVKGYAEAAPERPHNGFGNISMLAGIHAFRGDMGLAAQYAELAREDCWTEIQRSMYSGTFYRLAEAMIALERFDSTSAREHLASMVHDRDTIEFWAEIAIVEAWTELVDGRPGEAIARLDAFVTRRGAEGRSVGARHRLAGVRGVIHLALGDPHAAWAALRRDLGSGADAHIQRARVALVLGRIDVALDESRRSVVAGLTSRSEAERLTIELAALLRTAPSTRTARLALHLAAVLEHTGQRLALALIPRADLERVRRALGDVGREDLVQNVPVRSLLLSWDDQTSLTEREAVVLDELVHTSSIKVLASTLYVSSNTVKSQVRSIYRKLGVTNRGDAIAVARGRGLLRDDDLSPLRPRDSRSNATDRS
;
A
#
# COMPACT_ATOMS: atom_id res chain seq x y z
N MET A 1 17.00 -57.43 -34.42
CA MET A 1 15.57 -57.65 -34.68
C MET A 1 14.88 -57.48 -33.35
N GLU A 2 14.29 -56.31 -33.12
CA GLU A 2 13.22 -56.17 -32.17
C GLU A 2 12.82 -54.68 -32.11
N SER A 3 11.61 -54.48 -32.42
CA SER A 3 10.95 -53.21 -32.61
C SER A 3 10.59 -52.55 -31.28
N THR A 4 11.00 -51.30 -31.12
CA THR A 4 10.56 -50.39 -30.04
C THR A 4 9.21 -49.77 -30.42
N PRO A 5 8.21 -49.72 -29.52
CA PRO A 5 6.97 -49.02 -29.80
C PRO A 5 7.12 -47.52 -29.55
N ALA A 6 6.53 -46.74 -30.43
CA ALA A 6 6.46 -45.28 -30.43
C ALA A 6 5.72 -44.74 -29.21
N ARG A 7 6.27 -43.69 -28.60
CA ARG A 7 5.61 -42.82 -27.66
C ARG A 7 4.55 -42.00 -28.42
N GLY A 8 3.31 -42.16 -28.01
CA GLY A 8 2.22 -41.28 -28.42
C GLY A 8 2.31 -39.96 -27.68
N ASP A 9 2.51 -38.88 -28.41
CA ASP A 9 2.41 -37.51 -27.93
C ASP A 9 0.93 -37.16 -27.68
N GLY A 10 0.58 -37.06 -26.40
CA GLY A 10 -0.71 -36.49 -25.95
C GLY A 10 -0.64 -34.98 -25.98
N HIS A 11 -0.83 -34.36 -27.14
CA HIS A 11 -1.20 -32.95 -27.26
C HIS A 11 -2.72 -32.82 -27.28
N ALA A 12 -3.34 -32.60 -26.13
CA ALA A 12 -4.73 -32.19 -26.03
C ALA A 12 -4.96 -31.35 -24.76
N SER A 13 -4.52 -30.09 -24.74
CA SER A 13 -5.00 -29.08 -23.78
C SER A 13 -4.76 -27.64 -24.24
N GLY A 14 -4.47 -27.39 -25.53
CA GLY A 14 -4.27 -26.04 -26.08
C GLY A 14 -5.47 -25.37 -26.74
N THR A 15 -6.57 -26.10 -26.98
CA THR A 15 -7.61 -25.65 -27.90
C THR A 15 -8.66 -24.69 -27.30
N GLY A 16 -8.89 -24.70 -26.00
CA GLY A 16 -9.95 -23.86 -25.39
C GLY A 16 -9.54 -22.40 -25.17
N ALA A 17 -8.31 -22.16 -24.72
CA ALA A 17 -7.81 -20.82 -24.44
C ALA A 17 -7.46 -20.04 -25.70
N ASP A 18 -6.93 -20.73 -26.73
CA ASP A 18 -6.63 -20.13 -28.04
C ASP A 18 -7.92 -19.87 -28.84
N ASP A 19 -8.95 -20.72 -28.71
CA ASP A 19 -10.26 -20.51 -29.34
C ASP A 19 -11.01 -19.32 -28.69
N LEU A 20 -10.87 -19.12 -27.38
CA LEU A 20 -11.44 -17.97 -26.66
C LEU A 20 -10.72 -16.65 -27.04
N ARG A 21 -9.39 -16.68 -27.13
CA ARG A 21 -8.59 -15.58 -27.69
C ARG A 21 -9.06 -15.22 -29.10
N HIS A 22 -9.18 -16.21 -29.95
CA HIS A 22 -9.58 -16.03 -31.34
C HIS A 22 -11.00 -15.48 -31.47
N ARG A 23 -11.93 -15.88 -30.60
CA ARG A 23 -13.31 -15.36 -30.56
C ARG A 23 -13.38 -13.91 -30.05
N VAL A 24 -12.61 -13.55 -29.05
CA VAL A 24 -12.52 -12.16 -28.56
C VAL A 24 -11.79 -11.27 -29.57
N GLU A 25 -10.73 -11.77 -30.20
CA GLU A 25 -10.00 -11.06 -31.26
C GLU A 25 -10.79 -10.91 -32.56
N LEU A 26 -11.71 -11.83 -32.88
CA LEU A 26 -12.50 -11.79 -34.11
C LEU A 26 -13.83 -11.02 -33.99
N ALA A 27 -14.43 -10.97 -32.78
CA ALA A 27 -15.73 -10.29 -32.59
C ALA A 27 -15.60 -8.76 -32.61
N VAL A 28 -14.55 -8.21 -32.05
CA VAL A 28 -14.39 -6.77 -31.86
C VAL A 28 -13.98 -6.02 -33.13
N PRO A 29 -13.14 -6.54 -34.05
CA PRO A 29 -12.92 -5.93 -35.33
C PRO A 29 -14.20 -5.75 -36.16
N ALA A 30 -15.15 -6.69 -36.06
CA ALA A 30 -16.44 -6.57 -36.69
C ALA A 30 -17.28 -5.43 -36.11
N THR A 31 -17.23 -5.23 -34.77
CA THR A 31 -17.90 -4.11 -34.08
C THR A 31 -17.25 -2.78 -34.45
N VAL A 32 -15.91 -2.70 -34.48
CA VAL A 32 -15.18 -1.50 -34.93
C VAL A 32 -15.59 -1.13 -36.36
N GLN A 33 -15.71 -2.10 -37.27
CA GLN A 33 -16.16 -1.85 -38.65
C GLN A 33 -17.62 -1.37 -38.71
N LYS A 34 -18.52 -1.94 -37.88
CA LYS A 34 -19.90 -1.48 -37.76
C LYS A 34 -19.97 -0.04 -37.23
N ILE A 35 -19.17 0.30 -36.21
CA ILE A 35 -19.08 1.66 -35.71
C ILE A 35 -18.56 2.61 -36.78
N SER A 36 -17.54 2.20 -37.57
CA SER A 36 -17.02 3.00 -38.67
C SER A 36 -18.10 3.32 -39.72
N ASN A 37 -18.90 2.34 -40.09
CA ASN A 37 -20.00 2.53 -41.03
C ASN A 37 -21.08 3.45 -40.45
N ALA A 38 -21.50 3.20 -39.19
CA ALA A 38 -22.52 4.03 -38.53
C ALA A 38 -22.06 5.49 -38.33
N VAL A 39 -20.77 5.73 -38.05
CA VAL A 39 -20.20 7.08 -37.97
C VAL A 39 -20.20 7.75 -39.37
N ALA A 40 -19.87 7.01 -40.44
CA ALA A 40 -19.89 7.52 -41.81
C ALA A 40 -21.30 7.89 -42.27
N ASP A 41 -22.32 7.16 -41.80
CA ASP A 41 -23.74 7.39 -42.10
C ASP A 41 -24.38 8.42 -41.11
N GLU A 42 -23.59 8.99 -40.19
CA GLU A 42 -24.06 9.89 -39.11
C GLU A 42 -25.15 9.26 -38.20
N ASP A 43 -25.26 7.91 -38.19
CA ASP A 43 -26.18 7.16 -37.35
C ASP A 43 -25.56 6.95 -35.95
N TYR A 44 -25.57 8.00 -35.16
CA TYR A 44 -24.99 7.97 -33.80
C TYR A 44 -25.81 7.16 -32.82
N ASP A 45 -27.06 6.81 -33.09
CA ASP A 45 -27.86 5.95 -32.25
C ASP A 45 -27.40 4.49 -32.41
N ALA A 46 -27.11 4.05 -33.64
CA ALA A 46 -26.45 2.76 -33.86
C ALA A 46 -25.05 2.69 -33.22
N VAL A 47 -24.27 3.79 -33.26
CA VAL A 47 -22.98 3.85 -32.56
C VAL A 47 -23.17 3.66 -31.06
N MET A 48 -24.22 4.26 -30.47
CA MET A 48 -24.52 4.12 -29.06
C MET A 48 -24.87 2.68 -28.65
N ASP A 49 -25.67 1.97 -29.48
CA ASP A 49 -26.04 0.57 -29.23
C ASP A 49 -24.81 -0.35 -29.25
N LEU A 50 -23.95 -0.17 -30.26
CA LEU A 50 -22.68 -0.91 -30.35
C LEU A 50 -21.75 -0.63 -29.19
N LEU A 51 -21.68 0.62 -28.71
CA LEU A 51 -20.91 0.99 -27.54
C LEU A 51 -21.45 0.37 -26.24
N ARG A 52 -22.77 0.27 -26.07
CA ARG A 52 -23.38 -0.39 -24.90
C ARG A 52 -23.00 -1.86 -24.83
N ALA A 53 -23.04 -2.55 -25.97
CA ALA A 53 -22.74 -3.97 -26.07
C ALA A 53 -21.25 -4.28 -25.79
N ASP A 54 -20.33 -3.50 -26.38
CA ASP A 54 -18.89 -3.77 -26.37
C ASP A 54 -18.05 -2.68 -25.69
N TRP A 55 -18.62 -2.00 -24.66
CA TRP A 55 -18.00 -0.85 -23.97
C TRP A 55 -16.54 -1.09 -23.55
N PHE A 56 -16.29 -2.18 -22.83
CA PHE A 56 -14.96 -2.44 -22.29
C PHE A 56 -13.94 -2.90 -23.33
N PRO A 57 -14.26 -3.84 -24.23
CA PRO A 57 -13.37 -4.21 -25.32
C PRO A 57 -12.96 -3.00 -26.17
N LEU A 58 -13.90 -2.12 -26.50
CA LEU A 58 -13.63 -0.93 -27.30
C LEU A 58 -12.72 0.07 -26.59
N ILE A 59 -12.92 0.31 -25.30
CA ILE A 59 -12.11 1.28 -24.55
C ILE A 59 -10.74 0.68 -24.13
N ALA A 60 -10.69 -0.60 -23.75
CA ALA A 60 -9.48 -1.21 -23.21
C ALA A 60 -8.54 -1.76 -24.28
N VAL A 61 -9.07 -2.33 -25.37
CA VAL A 61 -8.29 -3.01 -26.41
C VAL A 61 -8.21 -2.20 -27.70
N HIS A 62 -9.34 -1.63 -28.14
CA HIS A 62 -9.48 -0.90 -29.41
C HIS A 62 -9.58 0.62 -29.22
N SER A 63 -8.87 1.13 -28.21
CA SER A 63 -8.89 2.56 -27.88
C SER A 63 -8.34 3.45 -29.00
N ASP A 64 -7.41 2.94 -29.82
CA ASP A 64 -6.80 3.69 -30.92
C ASP A 64 -7.78 3.84 -32.10
N GLU A 65 -8.44 2.75 -32.45
CA GLU A 65 -9.46 2.72 -33.47
C GLU A 65 -10.67 3.57 -33.08
N LEU A 66 -11.19 3.38 -31.85
CA LEU A 66 -12.30 4.17 -31.32
C LEU A 66 -11.96 5.67 -31.30
N ARG A 67 -10.74 6.03 -30.92
CA ARG A 67 -10.27 7.41 -30.90
C ARG A 67 -10.18 8.00 -32.31
N SER A 68 -9.75 7.20 -33.29
CA SER A 68 -9.70 7.61 -34.69
C SER A 68 -11.10 7.88 -35.26
N LEU A 69 -12.04 6.97 -34.98
CA LEU A 69 -13.43 7.08 -35.46
C LEU A 69 -14.17 8.30 -34.85
N LEU A 70 -13.94 8.58 -33.56
CA LEU A 70 -14.62 9.69 -32.88
C LEU A 70 -13.88 11.04 -32.98
N ARG A 71 -12.71 11.07 -33.62
CA ARG A 71 -11.86 12.29 -33.74
C ARG A 71 -12.55 13.42 -34.44
N ASP A 72 -13.24 13.12 -35.53
CA ASP A 72 -13.80 14.09 -36.45
C ASP A 72 -15.26 14.42 -36.13
N MET A 73 -15.80 13.82 -35.05
CA MET A 73 -17.12 14.16 -34.55
C MET A 73 -17.16 15.61 -34.04
N PRO A 74 -18.22 16.37 -34.40
CA PRO A 74 -18.42 17.71 -33.85
C PRO A 74 -18.48 17.71 -32.33
N PRO A 75 -17.84 18.65 -31.63
CA PRO A 75 -17.89 18.74 -30.15
C PRO A 75 -19.33 18.84 -29.60
N SER A 76 -20.27 19.41 -30.38
CA SER A 76 -21.72 19.48 -30.08
C SER A 76 -22.33 18.09 -29.94
N ASP A 77 -21.95 17.14 -30.80
CA ASP A 77 -22.50 15.78 -30.84
C ASP A 77 -21.96 14.95 -29.70
N LEU A 78 -20.66 15.09 -29.38
CA LEU A 78 -20.07 14.48 -28.18
C LEU A 78 -20.69 15.03 -26.87
N GLN A 79 -21.08 16.30 -26.84
CA GLN A 79 -21.76 16.90 -25.69
C GLN A 79 -23.24 16.52 -25.63
N SER A 80 -23.90 16.36 -26.76
CA SER A 80 -25.30 15.95 -26.84
C SER A 80 -25.50 14.47 -26.45
N ARG A 81 -24.46 13.64 -26.63
CA ARG A 81 -24.44 12.21 -26.34
C ARG A 81 -23.35 11.89 -25.32
N PRO A 82 -23.61 12.07 -23.99
CA PRO A 82 -22.57 11.96 -22.95
C PRO A 82 -21.80 10.64 -22.97
N LEU A 83 -22.43 9.53 -23.33
CA LEU A 83 -21.76 8.22 -23.37
C LEU A 83 -20.66 8.18 -24.45
N LEU A 84 -20.93 8.72 -25.65
CA LEU A 84 -19.90 8.88 -26.70
C LEU A 84 -18.74 9.77 -26.21
N GLY A 85 -19.08 10.87 -25.55
CA GLY A 85 -18.07 11.77 -24.99
C GLY A 85 -17.21 11.10 -23.92
N PHE A 86 -17.79 10.25 -23.06
CA PHE A 86 -17.03 9.44 -22.11
C PHE A 86 -16.15 8.42 -22.81
N ALA A 87 -16.68 7.67 -23.79
CA ALA A 87 -15.91 6.71 -24.57
C ALA A 87 -14.69 7.38 -25.24
N TYR A 88 -14.89 8.52 -25.87
CA TYR A 88 -13.81 9.31 -26.46
C TYR A 88 -12.80 9.79 -25.43
N GLY A 89 -13.25 10.35 -24.31
CA GLY A 89 -12.36 10.79 -23.22
C GLY A 89 -11.55 9.66 -22.61
N LEU A 90 -12.19 8.52 -22.36
CA LEU A 90 -11.55 7.33 -21.77
C LEU A 90 -10.56 6.67 -22.75
N SER A 91 -10.79 6.74 -24.06
CA SER A 91 -9.86 6.19 -25.07
C SER A 91 -8.45 6.79 -25.01
N PHE A 92 -8.25 7.93 -24.37
CA PHE A 92 -6.94 8.55 -24.16
C PHE A 92 -6.25 8.10 -22.86
N TYR A 93 -6.91 7.32 -22.02
CA TYR A 93 -6.42 7.06 -20.65
C TYR A 93 -5.07 6.35 -20.62
N GLY A 94 -4.83 5.37 -21.46
CA GLY A 94 -3.57 4.62 -21.54
C GLY A 94 -2.37 5.40 -22.10
N LEU A 95 -2.57 6.65 -22.56
CA LEU A 95 -1.54 7.43 -23.23
C LEU A 95 -0.95 8.49 -22.30
N PRO A 96 0.33 8.36 -21.85
CA PRO A 96 0.95 9.26 -20.87
C PRO A 96 0.90 10.74 -21.28
N HIS A 97 1.13 11.02 -22.55
CA HIS A 97 1.18 12.38 -23.08
C HIS A 97 -0.19 13.03 -23.33
N HIS A 98 -1.28 12.24 -23.25
CA HIS A 98 -2.64 12.71 -23.53
C HIS A 98 -3.52 12.86 -22.30
N ARG A 99 -3.00 12.65 -21.08
CA ARG A 99 -3.77 12.77 -19.83
C ARG A 99 -4.50 14.10 -19.66
N LEU A 100 -3.87 15.22 -20.02
CA LEU A 100 -4.51 16.54 -19.98
C LEU A 100 -5.66 16.66 -21.00
N ARG A 101 -5.50 16.06 -22.18
CA ARG A 101 -6.56 16.03 -23.20
C ARG A 101 -7.73 15.19 -22.72
N SER A 102 -7.48 13.98 -22.25
CA SER A 102 -8.50 13.13 -21.62
C SER A 102 -9.25 13.87 -20.51
N ALA A 103 -8.54 14.48 -19.57
CA ALA A 103 -9.14 15.24 -18.47
C ALA A 103 -10.02 16.39 -18.95
N ARG A 104 -9.62 17.16 -19.98
CA ARG A 104 -10.42 18.25 -20.54
C ARG A 104 -11.71 17.73 -21.17
N ILE A 105 -11.64 16.65 -21.96
CA ILE A 105 -12.80 16.02 -22.58
C ILE A 105 -13.76 15.53 -21.49
N LEU A 106 -13.25 14.75 -20.51
CA LEU A 106 -14.05 14.21 -19.42
C LEU A 106 -14.74 15.31 -18.60
N VAL A 107 -14.05 16.39 -18.28
CA VAL A 107 -14.66 17.55 -17.57
C VAL A 107 -15.75 18.22 -18.42
N SER A 108 -15.56 18.36 -19.74
CA SER A 108 -16.58 18.91 -20.65
C SER A 108 -17.83 18.05 -20.65
N VAL A 109 -17.65 16.73 -20.81
CA VAL A 109 -18.74 15.75 -20.82
C VAL A 109 -19.47 15.68 -19.47
N LEU A 110 -18.72 15.73 -18.34
CA LEU A 110 -19.29 15.77 -17.01
C LEU A 110 -20.26 16.96 -16.83
N ARG A 111 -19.89 18.13 -17.35
CA ARG A 111 -20.75 19.34 -17.32
C ARG A 111 -22.01 19.15 -18.18
N ALA A 112 -21.85 18.63 -19.39
CA ALA A 112 -22.96 18.38 -20.31
C ALA A 112 -23.93 17.32 -19.76
N ALA A 113 -23.41 16.21 -19.24
CA ALA A 113 -24.20 15.14 -18.65
C ALA A 113 -25.00 15.60 -17.42
N HIS A 114 -24.51 16.58 -16.65
CA HIS A 114 -25.21 17.09 -15.46
C HIS A 114 -26.60 17.66 -15.81
N ASN A 115 -26.74 18.29 -16.94
CA ASN A 115 -27.95 19.01 -17.32
C ASN A 115 -29.05 18.12 -17.95
N ARG A 116 -28.74 16.91 -18.44
CA ARG A 116 -29.66 16.06 -19.23
C ARG A 116 -30.15 14.79 -18.55
N LYS A 117 -29.78 14.50 -17.32
CA LYS A 117 -29.92 13.19 -16.64
C LYS A 117 -31.36 12.65 -16.46
N ARG A 118 -32.38 13.49 -16.58
CA ARG A 118 -33.78 13.08 -16.29
C ARG A 118 -34.49 12.45 -17.50
N GLU A 119 -33.99 12.65 -18.70
CA GLU A 119 -34.65 12.25 -19.97
C GLU A 119 -34.07 10.96 -20.58
N LEU A 120 -33.02 10.38 -19.97
CA LEU A 120 -32.28 9.26 -20.54
C LEU A 120 -32.88 7.89 -20.13
N PRO A 121 -32.75 6.84 -20.99
CA PRO A 121 -33.07 5.46 -20.60
C PRO A 121 -32.34 5.02 -19.32
N ALA A 122 -32.90 4.01 -18.63
CA ALA A 122 -32.36 3.52 -17.37
C ALA A 122 -30.90 3.02 -17.52
N ILE A 123 -30.62 2.32 -18.60
CA ILE A 123 -29.29 1.80 -18.96
C ILE A 123 -28.30 2.97 -19.14
N ASP A 124 -28.63 3.96 -19.94
CA ASP A 124 -27.76 5.10 -20.19
C ASP A 124 -27.46 5.89 -18.91
N ARG A 125 -28.47 6.04 -18.04
CA ARG A 125 -28.28 6.65 -16.73
C ARG A 125 -27.27 5.87 -15.88
N ALA A 126 -27.35 4.53 -15.86
CA ALA A 126 -26.42 3.67 -15.12
C ALA A 126 -24.99 3.83 -15.66
N LEU A 127 -24.79 3.70 -16.97
CA LEU A 127 -23.49 3.81 -17.63
C LEU A 127 -22.88 5.21 -17.49
N ILE A 128 -23.68 6.26 -17.66
CA ILE A 128 -23.21 7.64 -17.48
C ILE A 128 -22.79 7.89 -16.03
N ARG A 129 -23.54 7.39 -15.04
CA ARG A 129 -23.17 7.54 -13.63
C ARG A 129 -21.90 6.78 -13.29
N ALA A 130 -21.72 5.57 -13.80
CA ALA A 130 -20.49 4.82 -13.67
C ALA A 130 -19.30 5.57 -14.31
N SER A 131 -19.48 6.04 -15.55
CA SER A 131 -18.46 6.81 -16.28
C SER A 131 -18.11 8.13 -15.60
N GLU A 132 -19.06 8.81 -14.96
CA GLU A 132 -18.79 10.00 -14.13
C GLU A 132 -17.88 9.66 -12.94
N ALA A 133 -18.15 8.55 -12.24
CA ALA A 133 -17.33 8.13 -11.10
C ALA A 133 -15.90 7.81 -11.55
N VAL A 134 -15.76 7.10 -12.67
CA VAL A 134 -14.47 6.80 -13.31
C VAL A 134 -13.77 8.09 -13.73
N ALA A 135 -14.44 9.01 -14.40
CA ALA A 135 -13.85 10.28 -14.84
C ALA A 135 -13.31 11.10 -13.67
N TYR A 136 -14.06 11.22 -12.56
CA TYR A 136 -13.58 11.89 -11.34
C TYR A 136 -12.34 11.21 -10.77
N ARG A 137 -12.28 9.88 -10.78
CA ARG A 137 -11.10 9.13 -10.35
C ARG A 137 -9.88 9.46 -11.22
N LEU A 138 -10.04 9.40 -12.55
CA LEU A 138 -8.95 9.61 -13.50
C LEU A 138 -8.40 11.03 -13.51
N ILE A 139 -9.23 12.04 -13.20
CA ILE A 139 -8.76 13.43 -13.00
C ILE A 139 -8.19 13.70 -11.60
N GLY A 140 -8.01 12.65 -10.78
CA GLY A 140 -7.42 12.76 -9.43
C GLY A 140 -8.34 13.33 -8.37
N ARG A 141 -9.66 13.28 -8.58
CA ARG A 141 -10.68 13.79 -7.64
C ARG A 141 -11.72 12.73 -7.27
N PRO A 142 -11.33 11.51 -6.82
CA PRO A 142 -12.25 10.40 -6.65
C PRO A 142 -13.39 10.69 -5.65
N ARG A 143 -13.14 11.50 -4.60
CA ARG A 143 -14.18 11.87 -3.62
C ARG A 143 -15.37 12.61 -4.24
N LEU A 144 -15.15 13.38 -5.31
CA LEU A 144 -16.23 14.05 -6.03
C LEU A 144 -17.12 13.06 -6.80
N GLY A 145 -16.58 11.91 -7.17
CA GLY A 145 -17.28 10.83 -7.87
C GLY A 145 -18.19 9.96 -6.99
N LEU A 146 -18.11 10.06 -5.65
CA LEU A 146 -18.83 9.16 -4.73
C LEU A 146 -20.35 9.18 -4.92
N ARG A 147 -20.95 10.38 -5.15
CA ARG A 147 -22.39 10.50 -5.41
C ARG A 147 -22.78 9.78 -6.71
N SER A 148 -21.96 9.91 -7.75
CA SER A 148 -22.18 9.25 -9.04
C SER A 148 -21.99 7.73 -8.91
N ALA A 149 -20.97 7.27 -8.19
CA ALA A 149 -20.75 5.85 -7.91
C ALA A 149 -21.95 5.20 -7.20
N ARG A 150 -22.44 5.81 -6.12
CA ARG A 150 -23.64 5.32 -5.41
C ARG A 150 -24.89 5.35 -6.29
N ALA A 151 -25.03 6.37 -7.14
CA ALA A 151 -26.15 6.47 -8.06
C ALA A 151 -26.06 5.42 -9.18
N ALA A 152 -24.84 5.08 -9.62
CA ALA A 152 -24.60 4.01 -10.60
C ALA A 152 -25.00 2.65 -10.03
N VAL A 153 -24.56 2.31 -8.80
CA VAL A 153 -24.96 1.06 -8.13
C VAL A 153 -26.49 0.95 -8.06
N ARG A 154 -27.17 1.98 -7.56
CA ARG A 154 -28.65 1.97 -7.48
C ARG A 154 -29.33 1.85 -8.84
N ALA A 155 -28.77 2.46 -9.88
CA ALA A 155 -29.32 2.36 -11.24
C ALA A 155 -29.14 0.96 -11.81
N LEU A 156 -27.98 0.33 -11.59
CA LEU A 156 -27.72 -1.06 -11.98
C LEU A 156 -28.61 -2.05 -11.21
N ASP A 157 -28.74 -1.86 -9.89
CA ASP A 157 -29.60 -2.70 -9.05
C ASP A 157 -31.08 -2.62 -9.50
N GLY A 158 -31.52 -1.54 -10.12
CA GLY A 158 -32.88 -1.31 -10.58
C GLY A 158 -33.14 -1.71 -12.04
N LEU A 159 -32.17 -2.26 -12.77
CA LEU A 159 -32.38 -2.77 -14.13
C LEU A 159 -33.16 -4.08 -14.13
N SER A 160 -34.09 -4.24 -15.09
CA SER A 160 -34.74 -5.54 -15.37
C SER A 160 -33.74 -6.54 -15.96
N GLU A 161 -34.10 -7.81 -16.00
CA GLU A 161 -33.26 -8.87 -16.55
C GLU A 161 -32.96 -8.61 -18.04
N ASP A 162 -33.99 -8.27 -18.84
CA ASP A 162 -33.81 -7.90 -20.24
C ASP A 162 -32.83 -6.73 -20.42
N GLN A 163 -32.95 -5.70 -19.57
CA GLN A 163 -32.05 -4.55 -19.61
C GLN A 163 -30.60 -4.89 -19.18
N ARG A 164 -30.41 -5.89 -18.32
CA ARG A 164 -29.10 -6.40 -17.95
C ARG A 164 -28.43 -7.16 -19.07
N GLU A 165 -29.20 -7.90 -19.87
CA GLU A 165 -28.71 -8.61 -21.05
C GLU A 165 -28.26 -7.65 -22.17
N GLU A 166 -28.93 -6.50 -22.34
CA GLU A 166 -28.52 -5.44 -23.29
C GLU A 166 -27.16 -4.83 -22.91
N VAL A 167 -26.77 -4.87 -21.62
CA VAL A 167 -25.49 -4.33 -21.13
C VAL A 167 -24.50 -5.49 -21.05
N GLY A 168 -23.73 -5.72 -22.08
CA GLY A 168 -22.90 -6.92 -22.23
C GLY A 168 -21.91 -7.23 -21.11
N ASP A 169 -21.66 -6.32 -20.14
CA ASP A 169 -20.56 -6.49 -19.18
C ASP A 169 -20.81 -5.83 -17.80
N ILE A 170 -21.93 -6.11 -17.18
CA ILE A 170 -22.28 -5.60 -15.83
C ILE A 170 -21.21 -5.89 -14.77
N PRO A 171 -20.59 -7.09 -14.69
CA PRO A 171 -19.52 -7.36 -13.73
C PRO A 171 -18.37 -6.35 -13.81
N ARG A 172 -17.94 -5.96 -15.00
CA ARG A 172 -16.87 -4.97 -15.17
C ARG A 172 -17.31 -3.55 -14.81
N ILE A 173 -18.58 -3.21 -15.01
CA ILE A 173 -19.11 -1.92 -14.59
C ILE A 173 -19.04 -1.83 -13.07
N TYR A 174 -19.46 -2.86 -12.33
CA TYR A 174 -19.30 -2.93 -10.88
C TYR A 174 -17.84 -2.85 -10.46
N SER A 175 -16.93 -3.52 -11.17
CA SER A 175 -15.48 -3.43 -10.92
C SER A 175 -14.97 -1.99 -11.01
N GLN A 176 -15.38 -1.22 -12.02
CA GLN A 176 -14.97 0.17 -12.19
C GLN A 176 -15.58 1.10 -11.12
N ILE A 177 -16.83 0.85 -10.72
CA ILE A 177 -17.50 1.59 -9.65
C ILE A 177 -16.81 1.28 -8.30
N GLY A 178 -16.56 0.01 -8.00
CA GLY A 178 -15.85 -0.45 -6.81
C GLY A 178 -14.45 0.17 -6.70
N THR A 179 -13.72 0.20 -7.82
CA THR A 179 -12.42 0.89 -7.92
C THR A 179 -12.54 2.38 -7.59
N SER A 180 -13.62 3.03 -8.03
CA SER A 180 -13.84 4.46 -7.70
C SER A 180 -14.12 4.67 -6.22
N PHE A 181 -14.85 3.78 -5.55
CA PHE A 181 -15.01 3.77 -4.09
C PHE A 181 -13.68 3.56 -3.38
N TYR A 182 -12.89 2.58 -3.81
CA TYR A 182 -11.58 2.28 -3.24
C TYR A 182 -10.64 3.49 -3.30
N CYS A 183 -10.48 4.09 -4.47
CA CYS A 183 -9.63 5.27 -4.66
C CYS A 183 -10.12 6.49 -3.87
N ALA A 184 -11.41 6.56 -3.53
CA ALA A 184 -11.96 7.59 -2.67
C ALA A 184 -11.77 7.32 -1.17
N GLY A 185 -11.26 6.14 -0.79
CA GLY A 185 -11.08 5.69 0.58
C GLY A 185 -12.31 5.04 1.21
N ASN A 186 -13.35 4.74 0.42
CA ASN A 186 -14.59 4.10 0.88
C ASN A 186 -14.49 2.57 0.70
N VAL A 187 -13.63 1.94 1.51
CA VAL A 187 -13.25 0.52 1.31
C VAL A 187 -14.43 -0.43 1.50
N GLU A 188 -15.32 -0.19 2.45
CA GLU A 188 -16.49 -1.06 2.69
C GLU A 188 -17.49 -1.02 1.51
N GLU A 189 -17.76 0.18 0.96
CA GLU A 189 -18.59 0.30 -0.25
C GLU A 189 -17.91 -0.34 -1.46
N ALA A 190 -16.58 -0.27 -1.55
CA ALA A 190 -15.80 -0.93 -2.60
C ALA A 190 -15.94 -2.45 -2.52
N LEU A 191 -15.70 -3.04 -1.35
CA LEU A 191 -15.83 -4.49 -1.13
C LEU A 191 -17.24 -4.99 -1.47
N GLY A 192 -18.28 -4.33 -0.96
CA GLY A 192 -19.67 -4.69 -1.27
C GLY A 192 -19.99 -4.59 -2.78
N THR A 193 -19.39 -3.62 -3.48
CA THR A 193 -19.57 -3.45 -4.93
C THR A 193 -18.84 -4.53 -5.72
N PHE A 194 -17.63 -4.91 -5.32
CA PHE A 194 -16.90 -6.01 -5.97
C PHE A 194 -17.57 -7.38 -5.74
N VAL A 195 -18.14 -7.63 -4.55
CA VAL A 195 -18.92 -8.86 -4.28
C VAL A 195 -20.14 -8.91 -5.21
N LYS A 196 -20.88 -7.80 -5.37
CA LYS A 196 -21.99 -7.73 -6.34
C LYS A 196 -21.49 -8.01 -7.76
N GLY A 197 -20.42 -7.35 -8.17
CA GLY A 197 -19.87 -7.54 -9.52
C GLY A 197 -19.40 -8.98 -9.78
N TYR A 198 -18.91 -9.66 -8.78
CA TYR A 198 -18.59 -11.10 -8.89
C TYR A 198 -19.85 -11.98 -8.99
N ALA A 199 -20.87 -11.68 -8.20
CA ALA A 199 -22.14 -12.42 -8.23
C ALA A 199 -22.91 -12.27 -9.56
N GLU A 200 -22.68 -11.18 -10.29
CA GLU A 200 -23.26 -10.95 -11.63
C GLU A 200 -22.46 -11.64 -12.76
N ALA A 201 -21.32 -12.26 -12.47
CA ALA A 201 -20.56 -13.00 -13.47
C ALA A 201 -21.31 -14.28 -13.84
N ALA A 202 -21.78 -14.36 -15.08
CA ALA A 202 -22.49 -15.53 -15.57
C ALA A 202 -21.53 -16.72 -15.71
N PRO A 203 -21.99 -17.97 -15.41
CA PRO A 203 -21.17 -19.17 -15.59
C PRO A 203 -20.61 -19.32 -17.01
N GLU A 204 -21.34 -18.85 -18.03
CA GLU A 204 -20.94 -18.89 -19.44
C GLU A 204 -19.92 -17.81 -19.80
N ARG A 205 -19.75 -16.80 -18.95
CA ARG A 205 -18.80 -15.68 -19.13
C ARG A 205 -18.02 -15.37 -17.85
N PRO A 206 -17.38 -16.35 -17.23
CA PRO A 206 -16.72 -16.15 -15.91
C PRO A 206 -15.59 -15.12 -15.98
N HIS A 207 -14.95 -14.94 -17.14
CA HIS A 207 -13.87 -13.96 -17.37
C HIS A 207 -14.27 -12.51 -17.04
N ASN A 208 -15.54 -12.16 -17.04
CA ASN A 208 -16.02 -10.82 -16.72
C ASN A 208 -15.94 -10.52 -15.21
N GLY A 209 -15.93 -11.54 -14.35
CA GLY A 209 -15.80 -11.41 -12.89
C GLY A 209 -14.38 -11.16 -12.40
N PHE A 210 -13.35 -11.42 -13.21
CA PHE A 210 -11.95 -11.43 -12.77
C PHE A 210 -11.50 -10.14 -12.07
N GLY A 211 -11.82 -8.97 -12.62
CA GLY A 211 -11.44 -7.69 -12.01
C GLY A 211 -12.00 -7.50 -10.59
N ASN A 212 -13.20 -8.04 -10.32
CA ASN A 212 -13.80 -7.99 -8.99
C ASN A 212 -13.05 -8.90 -8.00
N ILE A 213 -12.75 -10.15 -8.38
CA ILE A 213 -11.99 -11.10 -7.55
C ILE A 213 -10.58 -10.58 -7.28
N SER A 214 -9.91 -10.07 -8.30
CA SER A 214 -8.59 -9.47 -8.18
C SER A 214 -8.56 -8.36 -7.12
N MET A 215 -9.52 -7.43 -7.19
CA MET A 215 -9.64 -6.34 -6.21
C MET A 215 -9.97 -6.87 -4.81
N LEU A 216 -10.86 -7.85 -4.67
CA LEU A 216 -11.18 -8.48 -3.38
C LEU A 216 -9.93 -9.12 -2.76
N ALA A 217 -9.19 -9.93 -3.53
CA ALA A 217 -7.94 -10.55 -3.06
C ALA A 217 -6.96 -9.50 -2.52
N GLY A 218 -6.67 -8.46 -3.30
CA GLY A 218 -5.70 -7.44 -2.90
C GLY A 218 -6.16 -6.58 -1.73
N ILE A 219 -7.41 -6.14 -1.69
CA ILE A 219 -7.93 -5.32 -0.58
C ILE A 219 -7.88 -6.11 0.73
N HIS A 220 -8.28 -7.39 0.74
CA HIS A 220 -8.17 -8.24 1.92
C HIS A 220 -6.71 -8.44 2.35
N ALA A 221 -5.78 -8.61 1.40
CA ALA A 221 -4.35 -8.69 1.70
C ALA A 221 -3.82 -7.40 2.36
N PHE A 222 -4.18 -6.22 1.84
CA PHE A 222 -3.80 -4.94 2.45
C PHE A 222 -4.40 -4.75 3.85
N ARG A 223 -5.63 -5.23 4.07
CA ARG A 223 -6.29 -5.19 5.39
C ARG A 223 -5.73 -6.21 6.38
N GLY A 224 -4.96 -7.19 5.91
CA GLY A 224 -4.38 -8.25 6.73
C GLY A 224 -5.28 -9.48 6.89
N ASP A 225 -6.36 -9.59 6.13
CA ASP A 225 -7.24 -10.76 6.12
C ASP A 225 -6.69 -11.81 5.15
N MET A 226 -5.52 -12.42 5.49
CA MET A 226 -4.79 -13.29 4.57
C MET A 226 -5.57 -14.55 4.18
N GLY A 227 -6.44 -15.05 5.05
CA GLY A 227 -7.34 -16.17 4.73
C GLY A 227 -8.28 -15.84 3.57
N LEU A 228 -8.97 -14.68 3.64
CA LEU A 228 -9.85 -14.22 2.56
C LEU A 228 -9.05 -13.85 1.31
N ALA A 229 -7.90 -13.19 1.48
CA ALA A 229 -7.02 -12.87 0.36
C ALA A 229 -6.60 -14.12 -0.41
N ALA A 230 -6.21 -15.19 0.31
CA ALA A 230 -5.84 -16.47 -0.29
C ALA A 230 -7.02 -17.17 -0.98
N GLN A 231 -8.24 -17.12 -0.40
CA GLN A 231 -9.44 -17.67 -1.04
C GLN A 231 -9.75 -17.00 -2.37
N TYR A 232 -9.75 -15.65 -2.41
CA TYR A 232 -9.98 -14.92 -3.66
C TYR A 232 -8.80 -15.07 -4.65
N ALA A 233 -7.57 -15.20 -4.17
CA ALA A 233 -6.42 -15.47 -5.02
C ALA A 233 -6.49 -16.88 -5.65
N GLU A 234 -7.00 -17.87 -4.92
CA GLU A 234 -7.24 -19.22 -5.44
C GLU A 234 -8.30 -19.21 -6.54
N LEU A 235 -9.44 -18.53 -6.30
CA LEU A 235 -10.44 -18.33 -7.35
C LEU A 235 -9.83 -17.67 -8.60
N ALA A 236 -8.91 -16.69 -8.43
CA ALA A 236 -8.25 -16.02 -9.53
C ALA A 236 -7.23 -16.90 -10.29
N ARG A 237 -6.85 -18.07 -9.77
CA ARG A 237 -5.98 -19.05 -10.46
C ARG A 237 -6.75 -20.05 -11.30
N GLU A 238 -8.08 -20.12 -11.18
CA GLU A 238 -8.88 -21.03 -11.99
C GLU A 238 -8.60 -20.90 -13.48
N ASP A 239 -8.68 -22.00 -14.22
CA ASP A 239 -8.32 -22.09 -15.65
C ASP A 239 -9.21 -21.24 -16.56
N CYS A 240 -10.38 -20.79 -16.06
CA CYS A 240 -11.24 -19.88 -16.82
C CYS A 240 -10.61 -18.50 -17.08
N TRP A 241 -9.51 -18.15 -16.37
CA TRP A 241 -8.79 -16.90 -16.59
C TRP A 241 -7.38 -17.14 -17.08
N THR A 242 -6.98 -16.38 -18.10
CA THR A 242 -5.67 -16.51 -18.72
C THR A 242 -4.58 -15.83 -17.90
N GLU A 243 -3.33 -16.25 -18.08
CA GLU A 243 -2.17 -15.59 -17.48
C GLU A 243 -2.06 -14.13 -17.94
N ILE A 244 -2.50 -13.81 -19.15
CA ILE A 244 -2.54 -12.44 -19.66
C ILE A 244 -3.48 -11.59 -18.80
N GLN A 245 -4.68 -12.07 -18.48
CA GLN A 245 -5.62 -11.35 -17.62
C GLN A 245 -5.03 -11.11 -16.23
N ARG A 246 -4.31 -12.09 -15.67
CA ARG A 246 -3.62 -11.97 -14.37
C ARG A 246 -2.48 -10.95 -14.39
N SER A 247 -1.86 -10.72 -15.54
CA SER A 247 -0.69 -9.84 -15.70
C SER A 247 -1.05 -8.43 -16.16
N MET A 248 -2.28 -8.22 -16.68
CA MET A 248 -2.78 -6.93 -17.14
C MET A 248 -3.31 -6.08 -15.97
N TYR A 249 -3.81 -4.88 -16.28
CA TYR A 249 -4.38 -3.94 -15.31
C TYR A 249 -5.41 -4.58 -14.35
N SER A 250 -6.31 -5.40 -14.86
CA SER A 250 -7.32 -6.10 -14.03
C SER A 250 -6.73 -7.06 -13.01
N GLY A 251 -5.53 -7.59 -13.25
CA GLY A 251 -4.83 -8.51 -12.37
C GLY A 251 -3.90 -7.85 -11.36
N THR A 252 -3.77 -6.53 -11.36
CA THR A 252 -2.83 -5.83 -10.47
C THR A 252 -3.02 -6.22 -9.00
N PHE A 253 -4.24 -6.15 -8.49
CA PHE A 253 -4.53 -6.46 -7.08
C PHE A 253 -4.39 -7.96 -6.76
N TYR A 254 -4.66 -8.84 -7.71
CA TYR A 254 -4.35 -10.27 -7.59
C TYR A 254 -2.84 -10.48 -7.40
N ARG A 255 -1.99 -9.87 -8.24
CA ARG A 255 -0.54 -9.99 -8.12
C ARG A 255 0.00 -9.38 -6.82
N LEU A 256 -0.58 -8.28 -6.38
CA LEU A 256 -0.25 -7.68 -5.08
C LEU A 256 -0.68 -8.59 -3.92
N ALA A 257 -1.84 -9.25 -4.00
CA ALA A 257 -2.29 -10.20 -2.99
C ALA A 257 -1.32 -11.39 -2.88
N GLU A 258 -0.96 -12.00 -4.00
CA GLU A 258 0.00 -13.12 -4.04
C GLU A 258 1.36 -12.71 -3.48
N ALA A 259 1.85 -11.54 -3.86
CA ALA A 259 3.11 -11.02 -3.32
C ALA A 259 3.02 -10.81 -1.79
N MET A 260 1.92 -10.27 -1.28
CA MET A 260 1.74 -10.07 0.16
C MET A 260 1.58 -11.39 0.92
N ILE A 261 0.89 -12.38 0.35
CA ILE A 261 0.79 -13.73 0.92
C ILE A 261 2.19 -14.39 1.00
N ALA A 262 3.02 -14.22 -0.03
CA ALA A 262 4.41 -14.67 -0.01
C ALA A 262 5.24 -13.95 1.09
N LEU A 263 5.05 -12.63 1.24
CA LEU A 263 5.74 -11.84 2.27
C LEU A 263 5.37 -12.26 3.70
N GLU A 264 4.14 -12.68 3.96
CA GLU A 264 3.76 -13.23 5.28
C GLU A 264 4.48 -14.57 5.59
N ARG A 265 5.00 -15.25 4.56
CA ARG A 265 5.87 -16.43 4.67
C ARG A 265 7.37 -16.09 4.63
N PHE A 266 7.72 -14.80 4.55
CA PHE A 266 9.09 -14.31 4.36
C PHE A 266 9.74 -14.77 3.05
N ASP A 267 8.94 -15.05 2.03
CA ASP A 267 9.38 -15.42 0.69
C ASP A 267 9.41 -14.19 -0.23
N SER A 268 10.53 -13.45 -0.16
CA SER A 268 10.77 -12.28 -1.00
C SER A 268 10.98 -12.63 -2.47
N THR A 269 11.37 -13.88 -2.77
CA THR A 269 11.59 -14.35 -4.14
C THR A 269 10.27 -14.49 -4.87
N SER A 270 9.34 -15.26 -4.34
CA SER A 270 7.99 -15.40 -4.92
C SER A 270 7.27 -14.05 -4.99
N ALA A 271 7.41 -13.19 -3.95
CA ALA A 271 6.84 -11.85 -3.99
C ALA A 271 7.37 -11.03 -5.19
N ARG A 272 8.67 -11.12 -5.47
CA ARG A 272 9.31 -10.42 -6.60
C ARG A 272 8.85 -10.97 -7.95
N GLU A 273 8.65 -12.29 -8.06
CA GLU A 273 8.13 -12.93 -9.27
C GLU A 273 6.71 -12.44 -9.60
N HIS A 274 5.82 -12.40 -8.60
CA HIS A 274 4.48 -11.86 -8.79
C HIS A 274 4.49 -10.38 -9.20
N LEU A 275 5.35 -9.57 -8.61
CA LEU A 275 5.51 -8.17 -9.00
C LEU A 275 6.09 -8.02 -10.41
N ALA A 276 7.04 -8.89 -10.80
CA ALA A 276 7.66 -8.86 -12.13
C ALA A 276 6.71 -9.30 -13.25
N SER A 277 5.73 -10.16 -12.94
CA SER A 277 4.74 -10.64 -13.92
C SER A 277 3.71 -9.59 -14.34
N MET A 278 3.62 -8.43 -13.68
CA MET A 278 2.78 -7.32 -14.12
C MET A 278 3.38 -6.64 -15.35
N VAL A 279 2.73 -6.78 -16.52
CA VAL A 279 3.24 -6.30 -17.82
C VAL A 279 2.72 -4.91 -18.21
N HIS A 280 1.80 -4.32 -17.43
CA HIS A 280 1.27 -3.00 -17.71
C HIS A 280 2.23 -1.87 -17.28
N ASP A 281 2.04 -0.70 -17.86
CA ASP A 281 2.87 0.47 -17.56
C ASP A 281 2.64 0.97 -16.13
N ARG A 282 3.64 0.77 -15.28
CA ARG A 282 3.64 1.15 -13.87
C ARG A 282 3.66 2.67 -13.67
N ASP A 283 4.10 3.41 -14.67
CA ASP A 283 4.19 4.88 -14.59
C ASP A 283 2.85 5.56 -14.87
N THR A 284 1.89 4.85 -15.47
CA THR A 284 0.56 5.39 -15.78
C THR A 284 -0.54 4.87 -14.87
N ILE A 285 -0.36 3.71 -14.23
CA ILE A 285 -1.39 3.07 -13.41
C ILE A 285 -1.75 3.89 -12.15
N GLU A 286 -3.02 3.92 -11.82
CA GLU A 286 -3.53 4.63 -10.63
C GLU A 286 -3.16 3.96 -9.30
N PHE A 287 -2.86 2.65 -9.32
CA PHE A 287 -2.45 1.84 -8.16
C PHE A 287 -0.93 1.85 -7.90
N TRP A 288 -0.23 2.82 -8.44
CA TRP A 288 1.23 2.91 -8.33
C TRP A 288 1.73 2.94 -6.87
N ALA A 289 0.97 3.55 -5.96
CA ALA A 289 1.36 3.64 -4.57
C ALA A 289 1.29 2.27 -3.88
N GLU A 290 0.27 1.48 -4.18
CA GLU A 290 0.10 0.11 -3.70
C GLU A 290 1.23 -0.78 -4.22
N ILE A 291 1.58 -0.67 -5.49
CA ILE A 291 2.72 -1.38 -6.08
C ILE A 291 4.02 -0.98 -5.37
N ALA A 292 4.27 0.32 -5.22
CA ALA A 292 5.48 0.84 -4.56
C ALA A 292 5.58 0.38 -3.08
N ILE A 293 4.46 0.28 -2.38
CA ILE A 293 4.40 -0.24 -1.01
C ILE A 293 4.81 -1.71 -0.97
N VAL A 294 4.25 -2.56 -1.84
CA VAL A 294 4.56 -4.00 -1.84
C VAL A 294 5.99 -4.25 -2.32
N GLU A 295 6.50 -3.49 -3.30
CA GLU A 295 7.92 -3.55 -3.68
C GLU A 295 8.84 -3.17 -2.51
N ALA A 296 8.50 -2.12 -1.76
CA ALA A 296 9.27 -1.73 -0.58
C ALA A 296 9.25 -2.81 0.51
N TRP A 297 8.11 -3.44 0.76
CA TRP A 297 8.02 -4.58 1.67
C TRP A 297 8.86 -5.78 1.20
N THR A 298 8.88 -6.05 -0.11
CA THR A 298 9.70 -7.13 -0.69
C THR A 298 11.19 -6.91 -0.41
N GLU A 299 11.68 -5.67 -0.60
CA GLU A 299 13.07 -5.33 -0.31
C GLU A 299 13.38 -5.34 1.20
N LEU A 300 12.42 -4.94 2.05
CA LEU A 300 12.58 -5.02 3.52
C LEU A 300 12.68 -6.47 3.99
N VAL A 301 11.82 -7.35 3.53
CA VAL A 301 11.86 -8.79 3.86
C VAL A 301 13.14 -9.45 3.35
N ASP A 302 13.66 -8.99 2.23
CA ASP A 302 14.96 -9.44 1.69
C ASP A 302 16.18 -8.87 2.46
N GLY A 303 15.95 -7.96 3.41
CA GLY A 303 17.00 -7.34 4.24
C GLY A 303 17.73 -6.18 3.54
N ARG A 304 17.10 -5.54 2.57
CA ARG A 304 17.67 -4.45 1.75
C ARG A 304 16.92 -3.12 1.92
N PRO A 305 16.89 -2.54 3.13
CA PRO A 305 16.13 -1.30 3.38
C PRO A 305 16.65 -0.09 2.58
N GLY A 306 17.94 -0.08 2.21
CA GLY A 306 18.51 0.94 1.31
C GLY A 306 17.91 0.90 -0.09
N GLU A 307 17.70 -0.31 -0.65
CA GLU A 307 16.99 -0.48 -1.93
C GLU A 307 15.51 -0.11 -1.81
N ALA A 308 14.87 -0.47 -0.70
CA ALA A 308 13.47 -0.12 -0.45
C ALA A 308 13.22 1.38 -0.54
N ILE A 309 14.05 2.21 0.13
CA ILE A 309 13.88 3.68 0.09
C ILE A 309 14.23 4.24 -1.29
N ALA A 310 15.28 3.73 -1.95
CA ALA A 310 15.69 4.19 -3.26
C ALA A 310 14.61 3.95 -4.33
N ARG A 311 14.00 2.74 -4.34
CA ARG A 311 12.89 2.40 -5.25
C ARG A 311 11.65 3.24 -4.98
N LEU A 312 11.28 3.42 -3.70
CA LEU A 312 10.16 4.26 -3.31
C LEU A 312 10.33 5.71 -3.79
N ASP A 313 11.52 6.28 -3.61
CA ASP A 313 11.83 7.65 -4.05
C ASP A 313 11.89 7.77 -5.57
N ALA A 314 12.36 6.74 -6.28
CA ALA A 314 12.32 6.67 -7.72
C ALA A 314 10.87 6.68 -8.26
N PHE A 315 9.96 5.92 -7.64
CA PHE A 315 8.53 5.96 -7.98
C PHE A 315 7.94 7.36 -7.78
N VAL A 316 8.14 7.94 -6.61
CA VAL A 316 7.66 9.31 -6.30
C VAL A 316 8.18 10.32 -7.32
N THR A 317 9.45 10.20 -7.71
CA THR A 317 10.09 11.09 -8.69
C THR A 317 9.48 10.94 -10.08
N ARG A 318 9.31 9.71 -10.57
CA ARG A 318 8.67 9.44 -11.87
C ARG A 318 7.23 9.96 -11.94
N ARG A 319 6.47 9.85 -10.84
CA ARG A 319 5.09 10.38 -10.75
C ARG A 319 5.02 11.91 -10.65
N GLY A 320 6.12 12.60 -10.53
CA GLY A 320 6.20 14.06 -10.57
C GLY A 320 5.30 14.76 -9.54
N ALA A 321 4.38 15.62 -9.98
CA ALA A 321 3.46 16.36 -9.10
C ALA A 321 2.53 15.44 -8.31
N GLU A 322 2.05 14.35 -8.92
CA GLU A 322 1.18 13.37 -8.26
C GLU A 322 1.91 12.67 -7.10
N GLY A 323 3.15 12.21 -7.33
CA GLY A 323 3.97 11.57 -6.30
C GLY A 323 4.28 12.49 -5.11
N ARG A 324 4.38 13.80 -5.37
CA ARG A 324 4.59 14.82 -4.31
C ARG A 324 3.30 15.34 -3.68
N SER A 325 2.13 14.87 -4.12
CA SER A 325 0.84 15.29 -3.55
C SER A 325 0.71 14.91 -2.08
N VAL A 326 -0.17 15.60 -1.35
CA VAL A 326 -0.49 15.27 0.06
C VAL A 326 -1.03 13.85 0.17
N GLY A 327 -1.91 13.44 -0.77
CA GLY A 327 -2.47 12.09 -0.79
C GLY A 327 -1.43 11.00 -0.99
N ALA A 328 -0.46 11.21 -1.89
CA ALA A 328 0.65 10.28 -2.11
C ALA A 328 1.53 10.15 -0.87
N ARG A 329 1.94 11.27 -0.27
CA ARG A 329 2.73 11.27 0.96
C ARG A 329 2.01 10.53 2.09
N HIS A 330 0.70 10.77 2.26
CA HIS A 330 -0.11 10.08 3.26
C HIS A 330 -0.13 8.56 3.06
N ARG A 331 -0.35 8.09 1.81
CA ARG A 331 -0.34 6.65 1.50
C ARG A 331 1.01 5.98 1.75
N LEU A 332 2.11 6.66 1.46
CA LEU A 332 3.46 6.12 1.57
C LEU A 332 4.10 6.30 2.95
N ALA A 333 3.52 7.14 3.83
CA ALA A 333 4.13 7.53 5.12
C ALA A 333 4.39 6.33 6.03
N GLY A 334 3.47 5.37 6.11
CA GLY A 334 3.61 4.17 6.94
C GLY A 334 4.82 3.33 6.54
N VAL A 335 4.90 2.91 5.28
CA VAL A 335 6.02 2.10 4.78
C VAL A 335 7.35 2.87 4.85
N ARG A 336 7.35 4.17 4.55
CA ARG A 336 8.53 5.03 4.68
C ARG A 336 9.03 5.07 6.13
N GLY A 337 8.11 5.18 7.10
CA GLY A 337 8.43 5.11 8.52
C GLY A 337 9.12 3.80 8.90
N VAL A 338 8.60 2.66 8.45
CA VAL A 338 9.20 1.34 8.69
C VAL A 338 10.58 1.23 8.03
N ILE A 339 10.75 1.73 6.79
CA ILE A 339 12.05 1.72 6.10
C ILE A 339 13.08 2.51 6.92
N HIS A 340 12.74 3.70 7.42
CA HIS A 340 13.67 4.47 8.26
C HIS A 340 14.02 3.73 9.57
N LEU A 341 13.07 3.03 10.19
CA LEU A 341 13.37 2.18 11.35
C LEU A 341 14.30 1.01 10.97
N ALA A 342 14.10 0.40 9.82
CA ALA A 342 14.99 -0.65 9.30
C ALA A 342 16.39 -0.14 8.95
N LEU A 343 16.51 1.15 8.60
CA LEU A 343 17.80 1.84 8.41
C LEU A 343 18.44 2.31 9.72
N GLY A 344 17.75 2.13 10.87
CA GLY A 344 18.23 2.57 12.19
C GLY A 344 18.08 4.08 12.43
N ASP A 345 17.19 4.76 11.70
CA ASP A 345 16.89 6.19 11.88
C ASP A 345 15.46 6.44 12.37
N PRO A 346 15.18 6.25 13.67
CA PRO A 346 13.86 6.49 14.24
C PRO A 346 13.46 7.97 14.24
N HIS A 347 14.43 8.90 14.14
CA HIS A 347 14.11 10.32 14.07
C HIS A 347 13.59 10.70 12.69
N ALA A 348 14.18 10.19 11.61
CA ALA A 348 13.63 10.35 10.26
C ALA A 348 12.26 9.68 10.14
N ALA A 349 12.07 8.47 10.73
CA ALA A 349 10.77 7.82 10.81
C ALA A 349 9.73 8.72 11.48
N TRP A 350 10.04 9.27 12.66
CA TRP A 350 9.15 10.16 13.40
C TRP A 350 8.82 11.45 12.62
N ALA A 351 9.83 12.05 11.98
CA ALA A 351 9.64 13.25 11.16
C ALA A 351 8.71 13.00 9.96
N ALA A 352 8.89 11.87 9.25
CA ALA A 352 8.03 11.48 8.14
C ALA A 352 6.57 11.28 8.60
N LEU A 353 6.36 10.57 9.71
CA LEU A 353 5.03 10.28 10.26
C LEU A 353 4.31 11.54 10.76
N ARG A 354 5.02 12.47 11.42
CA ARG A 354 4.42 13.72 11.91
C ARG A 354 3.92 14.61 10.79
N ARG A 355 4.65 14.66 9.69
CA ARG A 355 4.33 15.53 8.57
C ARG A 355 3.23 14.97 7.68
N ASP A 356 3.26 13.66 7.43
CA ASP A 356 2.55 13.06 6.31
C ASP A 356 1.42 12.11 6.74
N LEU A 357 1.38 11.65 8.01
CA LEU A 357 0.38 10.71 8.50
C LEU A 357 -0.65 11.42 9.41
N GLY A 358 -1.93 11.19 9.14
CA GLY A 358 -3.04 11.79 9.88
C GLY A 358 -3.25 11.23 11.30
N SER A 359 -4.51 11.10 11.73
CA SER A 359 -4.92 10.62 13.06
C SER A 359 -5.70 9.30 13.02
N GLY A 360 -5.63 8.53 11.94
CA GLY A 360 -6.27 7.20 11.83
C GLY A 360 -5.52 6.14 12.64
N ALA A 361 -6.10 4.94 12.73
CA ALA A 361 -5.54 3.81 13.47
C ALA A 361 -4.08 3.51 13.06
N ASP A 362 -3.82 3.42 11.76
CA ASP A 362 -2.48 3.16 11.23
C ASP A 362 -1.46 4.23 11.65
N ALA A 363 -1.89 5.49 11.70
CA ALA A 363 -1.03 6.58 12.17
C ALA A 363 -0.61 6.40 13.62
N HIS A 364 -1.54 6.02 14.48
CA HIS A 364 -1.27 5.74 15.90
C HIS A 364 -0.34 4.53 16.05
N ILE A 365 -0.56 3.46 15.29
CA ILE A 365 0.27 2.25 15.33
C ILE A 365 1.71 2.55 14.87
N GLN A 366 1.89 3.31 13.79
CA GLN A 366 3.22 3.68 13.34
C GLN A 366 3.96 4.55 14.39
N ARG A 367 3.27 5.48 15.06
CA ARG A 367 3.85 6.27 16.15
C ARG A 367 4.17 5.40 17.36
N ALA A 368 3.30 4.45 17.72
CA ALA A 368 3.55 3.49 18.79
C ALA A 368 4.81 2.65 18.51
N ARG A 369 4.99 2.21 17.25
CA ARG A 369 6.18 1.47 16.83
C ARG A 369 7.46 2.29 16.98
N VAL A 370 7.47 3.53 16.51
CA VAL A 370 8.62 4.42 16.66
C VAL A 370 8.90 4.69 18.15
N ALA A 371 7.86 4.90 18.97
CA ALA A 371 8.01 5.09 20.40
C ALA A 371 8.59 3.84 21.09
N LEU A 372 8.15 2.63 20.70
CA LEU A 372 8.71 1.36 21.18
C LEU A 372 10.21 1.26 20.85
N VAL A 373 10.60 1.56 19.60
CA VAL A 373 12.01 1.56 19.16
C VAL A 373 12.84 2.56 19.97
N LEU A 374 12.29 3.75 20.25
CA LEU A 374 12.95 4.78 21.07
C LEU A 374 12.94 4.49 22.58
N GLY A 375 12.37 3.37 23.03
CA GLY A 375 12.25 3.02 24.45
C GLY A 375 11.21 3.84 25.23
N ARG A 376 10.36 4.60 24.56
CA ARG A 376 9.30 5.44 25.15
C ARG A 376 8.03 4.61 25.40
N ILE A 377 8.08 3.74 26.39
CA ILE A 377 7.05 2.70 26.62
C ILE A 377 5.67 3.30 26.88
N ASP A 378 5.57 4.34 27.72
CA ASP A 378 4.31 4.99 28.04
C ASP A 378 3.65 5.58 26.78
N VAL A 379 4.45 6.21 25.91
CA VAL A 379 3.98 6.77 24.63
C VAL A 379 3.53 5.64 23.68
N ALA A 380 4.27 4.54 23.61
CA ALA A 380 3.91 3.40 22.77
C ALA A 380 2.55 2.81 23.20
N LEU A 381 2.32 2.65 24.49
CA LEU A 381 1.07 2.15 25.05
C LEU A 381 -0.10 3.14 24.87
N ASP A 382 0.15 4.45 25.00
CA ASP A 382 -0.87 5.48 24.78
C ASP A 382 -1.31 5.54 23.32
N GLU A 383 -0.36 5.57 22.38
CA GLU A 383 -0.65 5.53 20.94
C GLU A 383 -1.37 4.22 20.54
N SER A 384 -1.00 3.08 21.11
CA SER A 384 -1.70 1.80 20.89
C SER A 384 -3.16 1.87 21.34
N ARG A 385 -3.46 2.48 22.49
CA ARG A 385 -4.84 2.68 22.97
C ARG A 385 -5.65 3.59 22.04
N ARG A 386 -5.03 4.69 21.56
CA ARG A 386 -5.69 5.64 20.64
C ARG A 386 -6.05 4.98 19.29
N SER A 387 -5.27 4.01 18.84
CA SER A 387 -5.55 3.32 17.59
C SER A 387 -6.88 2.55 17.62
N VAL A 388 -7.28 2.00 18.78
CA VAL A 388 -8.54 1.26 18.95
C VAL A 388 -9.75 2.15 18.68
N VAL A 389 -9.72 3.39 19.17
CA VAL A 389 -10.81 4.35 18.99
C VAL A 389 -10.95 4.79 17.53
N ALA A 390 -9.86 4.75 16.78
CA ALA A 390 -9.83 5.19 15.38
C ALA A 390 -10.32 4.10 14.37
N GLY A 391 -10.61 2.88 14.84
CA GLY A 391 -11.08 1.75 14.01
C GLY A 391 -9.92 0.96 13.41
N LEU A 392 -9.86 -0.34 13.73
CA LEU A 392 -8.76 -1.23 13.35
C LEU A 392 -9.16 -2.11 12.14
N THR A 393 -8.18 -2.36 11.27
CA THR A 393 -8.19 -3.49 10.33
C THR A 393 -7.51 -4.69 10.99
N SER A 394 -7.62 -5.89 10.42
CA SER A 394 -6.92 -7.08 10.93
C SER A 394 -5.40 -6.87 10.97
N ARG A 395 -4.82 -6.15 9.99
CA ARG A 395 -3.39 -5.79 9.97
C ARG A 395 -3.04 -4.87 11.13
N SER A 396 -3.78 -3.81 11.28
CA SER A 396 -3.51 -2.84 12.34
C SER A 396 -3.75 -3.42 13.74
N GLU A 397 -4.67 -4.36 13.91
CA GLU A 397 -4.88 -5.08 15.17
C GLU A 397 -3.69 -5.98 15.53
N ALA A 398 -3.20 -6.79 14.59
CA ALA A 398 -2.03 -7.65 14.81
C ALA A 398 -0.78 -6.82 15.16
N GLU A 399 -0.53 -5.73 14.43
CA GLU A 399 0.58 -4.83 14.70
C GLU A 399 0.45 -4.16 16.06
N ARG A 400 -0.74 -3.68 16.43
CA ARG A 400 -1.03 -3.06 17.73
C ARG A 400 -0.76 -4.03 18.88
N LEU A 401 -1.33 -5.24 18.80
CA LEU A 401 -1.16 -6.27 19.82
C LEU A 401 0.32 -6.65 20.00
N THR A 402 1.04 -6.78 18.90
CA THR A 402 2.49 -7.07 18.91
C THR A 402 3.26 -5.96 19.62
N ILE A 403 2.99 -4.68 19.31
CA ILE A 403 3.65 -3.54 19.94
C ILE A 403 3.29 -3.45 21.44
N GLU A 404 2.00 -3.61 21.79
CA GLU A 404 1.54 -3.54 23.19
C GLU A 404 2.16 -4.66 24.03
N LEU A 405 2.16 -5.90 23.51
CA LEU A 405 2.80 -7.03 24.19
C LEU A 405 4.30 -6.80 24.38
N ALA A 406 5.01 -6.38 23.32
CA ALA A 406 6.43 -6.06 23.37
C ALA A 406 6.74 -4.98 24.43
N ALA A 407 5.94 -3.92 24.45
CA ALA A 407 6.09 -2.82 25.41
C ALA A 407 5.90 -3.29 26.86
N LEU A 408 4.85 -4.07 27.14
CA LEU A 408 4.57 -4.60 28.49
C LEU A 408 5.62 -5.61 28.95
N LEU A 409 6.15 -6.44 28.06
CA LEU A 409 7.21 -7.42 28.38
C LEU A 409 8.58 -6.78 28.71
N ARG A 410 8.77 -5.49 28.42
CA ARG A 410 9.96 -4.76 28.88
C ARG A 410 9.92 -4.42 30.36
N THR A 411 8.75 -4.39 30.98
CA THR A 411 8.60 -4.09 32.40
C THR A 411 8.63 -5.36 33.25
N ALA A 412 7.64 -6.24 33.14
CA ALA A 412 7.64 -7.57 33.77
C ALA A 412 6.55 -8.47 33.15
N PRO A 413 6.75 -9.79 33.07
CA PRO A 413 5.69 -10.74 32.77
C PRO A 413 4.56 -10.67 33.81
N SER A 414 3.32 -10.78 33.39
CA SER A 414 2.14 -10.67 34.25
C SER A 414 0.95 -11.45 33.63
N THR A 415 -0.12 -11.63 34.40
CA THR A 415 -1.37 -12.22 33.90
C THR A 415 -1.95 -11.40 32.72
N ARG A 416 -1.68 -10.11 32.68
CA ARG A 416 -2.08 -9.24 31.58
C ARG A 416 -1.31 -9.59 30.30
N THR A 417 0.01 -9.80 30.38
CA THR A 417 0.84 -10.15 29.22
C THR A 417 0.48 -11.53 28.69
N ALA A 418 0.15 -12.51 29.54
CA ALA A 418 -0.31 -13.83 29.11
C ALA A 418 -1.64 -13.75 28.34
N ARG A 419 -2.63 -12.98 28.85
CA ARG A 419 -3.89 -12.76 28.13
C ARG A 419 -3.68 -12.06 26.79
N LEU A 420 -2.79 -11.09 26.74
CA LEU A 420 -2.48 -10.37 25.51
C LEU A 420 -1.77 -11.28 24.49
N ALA A 421 -0.89 -12.18 24.95
CA ALA A 421 -0.24 -13.18 24.11
C ALA A 421 -1.26 -14.15 23.49
N LEU A 422 -2.24 -14.62 24.27
CA LEU A 422 -3.35 -15.45 23.76
C LEU A 422 -4.20 -14.69 22.74
N HIS A 423 -4.50 -13.43 23.00
CA HIS A 423 -5.26 -12.61 22.03
C HIS A 423 -4.46 -12.39 20.74
N LEU A 424 -3.18 -12.03 20.83
CA LEU A 424 -2.31 -11.92 19.66
C LEU A 424 -2.26 -13.25 18.88
N ALA A 425 -2.10 -14.37 19.57
CA ALA A 425 -2.07 -15.69 18.97
C ALA A 425 -3.36 -15.98 18.17
N ALA A 426 -4.52 -15.70 18.76
CA ALA A 426 -5.81 -15.89 18.11
C ALA A 426 -5.95 -15.03 16.84
N VAL A 427 -5.51 -13.75 16.88
CA VAL A 427 -5.51 -12.87 15.71
C VAL A 427 -4.57 -13.38 14.63
N LEU A 428 -3.34 -13.76 14.98
CA LEU A 428 -2.35 -14.28 14.01
C LEU A 428 -2.81 -15.59 13.36
N GLU A 429 -3.46 -16.47 14.12
CA GLU A 429 -4.03 -17.71 13.60
C GLU A 429 -5.19 -17.47 12.64
N HIS A 430 -6.14 -16.64 13.07
CA HIS A 430 -7.32 -16.33 12.28
C HIS A 430 -6.98 -15.61 10.98
N THR A 431 -6.04 -14.68 11.04
CA THR A 431 -5.70 -13.81 9.89
C THR A 431 -4.59 -14.37 9.00
N GLY A 432 -3.79 -15.29 9.50
CA GLY A 432 -2.61 -15.81 8.79
C GLY A 432 -1.39 -14.88 8.79
N GLN A 433 -1.46 -13.74 9.51
CA GLN A 433 -0.37 -12.75 9.53
C GLN A 433 0.84 -13.23 10.34
N ARG A 434 2.04 -12.92 9.86
CA ARG A 434 3.33 -13.14 10.55
C ARG A 434 4.23 -11.91 10.49
N LEU A 435 4.07 -11.10 9.44
CA LEU A 435 4.89 -9.91 9.21
C LEU A 435 4.78 -8.90 10.36
N ALA A 436 3.61 -8.80 11.02
CA ALA A 436 3.40 -7.95 12.18
C ALA A 436 4.44 -8.19 13.30
N LEU A 437 4.83 -9.45 13.51
CA LEU A 437 5.85 -9.83 14.51
C LEU A 437 7.26 -9.34 14.13
N ALA A 438 7.53 -9.19 12.83
CA ALA A 438 8.83 -8.74 12.34
C ALA A 438 9.04 -7.23 12.47
N LEU A 439 7.98 -6.47 12.80
CA LEU A 439 7.98 -5.01 12.85
C LEU A 439 8.26 -4.44 14.24
N ILE A 440 8.93 -5.20 15.11
CA ILE A 440 9.42 -4.80 16.41
C ILE A 440 10.92 -5.11 16.53
N PRO A 441 11.67 -4.47 17.44
CA PRO A 441 13.08 -4.75 17.66
C PRO A 441 13.35 -6.23 17.97
N ARG A 442 14.53 -6.73 17.58
CA ARG A 442 14.92 -8.15 17.74
C ARG A 442 14.77 -8.65 19.17
N ALA A 443 15.25 -7.87 20.16
CA ALA A 443 15.15 -8.25 21.57
C ALA A 443 13.68 -8.36 22.03
N ASP A 444 12.79 -7.52 21.51
CA ASP A 444 11.36 -7.58 21.81
C ASP A 444 10.69 -8.77 21.11
N LEU A 445 11.09 -9.07 19.88
CA LEU A 445 10.61 -10.26 19.15
C LEU A 445 10.93 -11.54 19.95
N GLU A 446 12.14 -11.65 20.51
CA GLU A 446 12.51 -12.81 21.33
C GLU A 446 11.70 -12.90 22.64
N ARG A 447 11.31 -11.75 23.23
CA ARG A 447 10.39 -11.73 24.38
C ARG A 447 8.98 -12.17 23.99
N VAL A 448 8.47 -11.66 22.86
CA VAL A 448 7.15 -12.03 22.32
C VAL A 448 7.09 -13.51 21.96
N ARG A 449 8.14 -14.06 21.32
CA ARG A 449 8.24 -15.50 21.03
C ARG A 449 8.13 -16.36 22.29
N ARG A 450 8.88 -16.00 23.35
CA ARG A 450 8.78 -16.70 24.63
C ARG A 450 7.38 -16.62 25.22
N ALA A 451 6.77 -15.44 25.22
CA ALA A 451 5.42 -15.25 25.72
C ALA A 451 4.37 -16.04 24.93
N LEU A 452 4.53 -16.21 23.60
CA LEU A 452 3.69 -17.09 22.80
C LEU A 452 3.92 -18.57 23.14
N GLY A 453 5.18 -18.99 23.36
CA GLY A 453 5.52 -20.33 23.83
C GLY A 453 4.94 -20.64 25.22
N ASP A 454 5.03 -19.70 26.18
CA ASP A 454 4.48 -19.82 27.53
C ASP A 454 2.95 -20.06 27.54
N VAL A 455 2.25 -19.66 26.48
CA VAL A 455 0.80 -19.90 26.30
C VAL A 455 0.52 -21.05 25.31
N GLY A 456 1.53 -21.85 24.95
CA GLY A 456 1.40 -23.03 24.08
C GLY A 456 1.18 -22.73 22.59
N ARG A 457 1.62 -21.56 22.12
CA ARG A 457 1.43 -21.10 20.74
C ARG A 457 2.75 -20.79 20.01
N GLU A 458 3.78 -21.57 20.30
CA GLU A 458 5.08 -21.46 19.62
C GLU A 458 5.03 -21.86 18.13
N ASP A 459 4.03 -22.67 17.72
CA ASP A 459 3.74 -23.06 16.36
C ASP A 459 3.64 -21.86 15.40
N LEU A 460 3.11 -20.74 15.88
CA LEU A 460 2.92 -19.52 15.10
C LEU A 460 4.23 -18.84 14.64
N VAL A 461 5.34 -19.17 15.29
CA VAL A 461 6.66 -18.56 15.05
C VAL A 461 7.74 -19.56 14.65
N GLN A 462 7.51 -20.88 14.82
CA GLN A 462 8.48 -21.92 14.49
C GLN A 462 8.47 -22.30 12.99
N ASN A 463 7.27 -22.32 12.38
CA ASN A 463 7.08 -22.80 11.01
C ASN A 463 7.38 -21.74 9.92
N VAL A 464 7.69 -20.52 10.33
CA VAL A 464 8.00 -19.40 9.43
C VAL A 464 9.29 -18.73 9.94
N PRO A 465 10.25 -18.37 9.07
CA PRO A 465 11.53 -17.77 9.47
C PRO A 465 11.35 -16.30 9.88
N VAL A 466 10.44 -16.03 10.85
CA VAL A 466 10.17 -14.68 11.34
C VAL A 466 11.45 -14.08 11.92
N ARG A 467 11.88 -12.98 11.37
CA ARG A 467 13.02 -12.20 11.89
C ARG A 467 12.63 -10.73 11.99
N SER A 468 13.23 -10.00 12.91
CA SER A 468 13.03 -8.56 12.96
C SER A 468 13.55 -7.92 11.66
N LEU A 469 12.72 -7.09 11.06
CA LEU A 469 13.10 -6.26 9.90
C LEU A 469 13.70 -4.92 10.34
N LEU A 470 13.57 -4.59 11.64
CA LEU A 470 14.12 -3.38 12.21
C LEU A 470 15.55 -3.65 12.68
N LEU A 471 16.46 -2.75 12.38
CA LEU A 471 17.78 -2.81 12.98
C LEU A 471 17.64 -2.70 14.49
N SER A 472 18.23 -3.63 15.22
CA SER A 472 18.34 -3.55 16.66
C SER A 472 19.12 -2.30 17.00
N TRP A 473 18.51 -1.44 17.82
CA TRP A 473 19.20 -0.30 18.39
C TRP A 473 20.42 -0.75 19.19
N ASP A 474 20.37 -1.94 19.80
CA ASP A 474 21.48 -2.57 20.53
C ASP A 474 22.65 -2.97 19.60
N ASP A 475 22.39 -3.35 18.34
CA ASP A 475 23.44 -3.68 17.37
C ASP A 475 24.16 -2.43 16.82
N GLN A 476 23.51 -1.27 16.86
CA GLN A 476 24.10 0.01 16.42
C GLN A 476 24.66 0.85 17.58
N THR A 477 24.29 0.57 18.82
CA THR A 477 24.62 1.38 20.00
C THR A 477 25.74 0.83 20.86
N SER A 478 26.46 -0.20 20.43
CA SER A 478 27.77 -0.41 21.04
C SER A 478 28.65 0.77 20.65
N LEU A 479 28.71 1.73 21.58
CA LEU A 479 29.75 2.74 21.50
C LEU A 479 31.09 1.99 21.46
N THR A 480 31.95 2.33 20.53
CA THR A 480 33.32 1.84 20.58
C THR A 480 33.93 2.28 21.91
N GLU A 481 34.93 1.58 22.42
CA GLU A 481 35.63 1.99 23.64
C GLU A 481 36.02 3.46 23.63
N ARG A 482 36.45 3.98 22.50
CA ARG A 482 36.77 5.40 22.33
C ARG A 482 35.56 6.33 22.41
N GLU A 483 34.41 5.92 21.85
CA GLU A 483 33.17 6.70 21.94
C GLU A 483 32.60 6.68 23.36
N ALA A 484 32.72 5.57 24.07
CA ALA A 484 32.34 5.47 25.48
C ALA A 484 33.15 6.43 26.32
N VAL A 485 34.47 6.48 26.15
CA VAL A 485 35.36 7.44 26.84
C VAL A 485 35.01 8.88 26.52
N VAL A 486 34.70 9.20 25.26
CA VAL A 486 34.25 10.56 24.87
C VAL A 486 32.89 10.90 25.47
N LEU A 487 31.99 9.93 25.60
CA LEU A 487 30.67 10.12 26.21
C LEU A 487 30.79 10.39 27.72
N ASP A 488 31.65 9.65 28.43
CA ASP A 488 31.94 9.89 29.83
C ASP A 488 32.49 11.30 30.06
N GLU A 489 33.46 11.73 29.27
CA GLU A 489 33.99 13.10 29.33
C GLU A 489 32.97 14.17 28.91
N LEU A 490 32.02 13.86 28.05
CA LEU A 490 30.94 14.76 27.72
C LEU A 490 30.03 15.08 28.91
N VAL A 491 29.98 14.23 29.95
CA VAL A 491 29.25 14.53 31.19
C VAL A 491 29.87 15.73 31.91
N HIS A 492 31.19 15.85 31.86
CA HIS A 492 31.97 16.86 32.63
C HIS A 492 32.15 18.18 31.88
N THR A 493 32.17 18.15 30.53
CA THR A 493 32.40 19.40 29.75
C THR A 493 31.64 19.40 28.43
N SER A 494 31.21 20.60 28.02
CA SER A 494 30.65 20.86 26.68
C SER A 494 31.67 21.38 25.66
N SER A 495 32.89 21.67 26.10
CA SER A 495 33.91 22.28 25.26
C SER A 495 34.71 21.25 24.47
N ILE A 496 34.54 21.23 23.14
CA ILE A 496 35.30 20.36 22.23
C ILE A 496 36.83 20.53 22.40
N LYS A 497 37.30 21.73 22.71
CA LYS A 497 38.75 22.00 22.92
C LYS A 497 39.24 21.33 24.21
N VAL A 498 38.44 21.40 25.29
CA VAL A 498 38.76 20.76 26.57
C VAL A 498 38.78 19.24 26.41
N LEU A 499 37.72 18.68 25.79
CA LEU A 499 37.66 17.26 25.46
C LEU A 499 38.87 16.77 24.66
N ALA A 500 39.27 17.55 23.63
CA ALA A 500 40.42 17.22 22.80
C ALA A 500 41.71 17.20 23.58
N SER A 501 41.91 18.15 24.50
CA SER A 501 43.12 18.20 25.36
C SER A 501 43.10 17.09 26.43
N THR A 502 41.96 16.79 27.07
CA THR A 502 41.81 15.71 28.05
C THR A 502 42.07 14.33 27.45
N LEU A 503 41.58 14.12 26.21
CA LEU A 503 41.68 12.82 25.54
C LEU A 503 42.92 12.70 24.64
N TYR A 504 43.80 13.71 24.62
CA TYR A 504 45.01 13.76 23.77
C TYR A 504 44.77 13.49 22.28
N VAL A 505 43.70 14.06 21.74
CA VAL A 505 43.29 13.91 20.31
C VAL A 505 43.01 15.28 19.68
N SER A 506 42.91 15.33 18.35
CA SER A 506 42.53 16.54 17.66
C SER A 506 41.07 16.96 17.89
N SER A 507 40.79 18.28 17.88
CA SER A 507 39.41 18.78 17.98
C SER A 507 38.50 18.24 16.87
N ASN A 508 39.04 17.94 15.69
CA ASN A 508 38.29 17.35 14.58
C ASN A 508 37.91 15.89 14.87
N THR A 509 38.81 15.12 15.51
CA THR A 509 38.54 13.76 15.96
C THR A 509 37.41 13.74 16.98
N VAL A 510 37.46 14.63 17.99
CA VAL A 510 36.40 14.77 18.98
C VAL A 510 35.06 15.14 18.34
N LYS A 511 35.04 16.12 17.42
CA LYS A 511 33.81 16.51 16.69
C LYS A 511 33.23 15.34 15.94
N SER A 512 34.04 14.53 15.27
CA SER A 512 33.55 13.34 14.53
C SER A 512 32.99 12.26 15.47
N GLN A 513 33.66 12.04 16.62
CA GLN A 513 33.20 11.10 17.63
C GLN A 513 31.90 11.56 18.30
N VAL A 514 31.79 12.83 18.70
CA VAL A 514 30.55 13.41 19.26
C VAL A 514 29.40 13.31 18.26
N ARG A 515 29.64 13.60 16.99
CA ARG A 515 28.62 13.41 15.94
C ARG A 515 28.21 11.96 15.79
N SER A 516 29.17 11.02 15.88
CA SER A 516 28.91 9.59 15.85
C SER A 516 28.11 9.13 17.06
N ILE A 517 28.48 9.59 18.29
CA ILE A 517 27.76 9.33 19.53
C ILE A 517 26.31 9.86 19.42
N TYR A 518 26.11 11.10 19.01
CA TYR A 518 24.76 11.68 18.86
C TYR A 518 23.92 10.89 17.86
N ARG A 519 24.51 10.49 16.74
CA ARG A 519 23.85 9.61 15.76
C ARG A 519 23.50 8.25 16.38
N LYS A 520 24.43 7.61 17.10
CA LYS A 520 24.23 6.31 17.75
C LYS A 520 23.24 6.37 18.92
N LEU A 521 23.17 7.47 19.65
CA LEU A 521 22.21 7.70 20.72
C LEU A 521 20.88 8.28 20.22
N GLY A 522 20.81 8.68 18.95
CA GLY A 522 19.62 9.23 18.31
C GLY A 522 19.23 10.60 18.85
N VAL A 523 20.20 11.44 19.16
CA VAL A 523 20.01 12.76 19.77
C VAL A 523 20.72 13.83 18.97
N THR A 524 20.37 15.10 19.21
CA THR A 524 20.94 16.24 18.49
C THR A 524 21.76 17.18 19.36
N ASN A 525 21.70 16.99 20.68
CA ASN A 525 22.39 17.85 21.64
C ASN A 525 22.98 17.04 22.82
N ARG A 526 23.89 17.70 23.55
CA ARG A 526 24.58 17.10 24.69
C ARG A 526 23.66 16.68 25.84
N GLY A 527 22.66 17.50 26.17
CA GLY A 527 21.74 17.23 27.27
C GLY A 527 20.96 15.94 27.05
N ASP A 528 20.40 15.78 25.85
CA ASP A 528 19.68 14.57 25.45
C ASP A 528 20.62 13.36 25.37
N ALA A 529 21.88 13.55 24.91
CA ALA A 529 22.86 12.47 24.87
C ALA A 529 23.15 11.90 26.26
N ILE A 530 23.37 12.76 27.25
CA ILE A 530 23.61 12.36 28.65
C ILE A 530 22.36 11.70 29.24
N ALA A 531 21.17 12.26 29.03
CA ALA A 531 19.92 11.70 29.53
C ALA A 531 19.66 10.30 29.00
N VAL A 532 19.83 10.11 27.69
CA VAL A 532 19.68 8.80 27.03
C VAL A 532 20.75 7.82 27.49
N ALA A 533 22.00 8.25 27.63
CA ALA A 533 23.10 7.40 28.08
C ALA A 533 22.91 6.92 29.50
N ARG A 534 22.43 7.78 30.41
CA ARG A 534 22.06 7.38 31.78
C ARG A 534 20.90 6.39 31.81
N GLY A 535 19.83 6.67 31.11
CA GLY A 535 18.67 5.77 31.02
C GLY A 535 19.00 4.39 30.42
N ARG A 536 20.14 4.24 29.75
CA ARG A 536 20.64 2.99 29.15
C ARG A 536 21.78 2.32 29.95
N GLY A 537 22.20 2.89 31.07
CA GLY A 537 23.33 2.36 31.84
C GLY A 537 24.68 2.43 31.09
N LEU A 538 24.83 3.33 30.10
CA LEU A 538 26.07 3.54 29.34
C LEU A 538 27.07 4.44 30.08
N LEU A 539 26.63 5.13 31.11
CA LEU A 539 27.47 5.95 32.03
C LEU A 539 27.59 5.21 33.37
N ARG A 540 28.79 5.20 33.95
CA ARG A 540 29.01 4.61 35.26
C ARG A 540 28.41 5.50 36.35
N ASP A 541 27.72 4.87 37.34
CA ASP A 541 27.03 5.59 38.42
C ASP A 541 27.98 6.23 39.46
N ASP A 542 29.29 6.10 39.31
CA ASP A 542 30.28 6.57 40.30
C ASP A 542 30.45 8.09 40.41
N ASP A 543 29.76 8.88 39.59
CA ASP A 543 29.88 10.36 39.57
C ASP A 543 28.69 11.12 40.15
N LEU A 544 27.93 10.51 41.06
CA LEU A 544 26.85 11.19 41.83
C LEU A 544 27.34 11.85 43.11
N SER A 545 28.57 12.33 43.20
CA SER A 545 28.94 13.25 44.28
C SER A 545 28.45 14.66 43.97
N PRO A 546 27.58 15.25 44.80
CA PRO A 546 27.17 16.63 44.63
C PRO A 546 28.37 17.55 44.78
N LEU A 547 28.61 18.41 43.78
CA LEU A 547 29.54 19.53 43.86
C LEU A 547 29.33 20.27 45.19
N ARG A 548 30.27 20.18 46.11
CA ARG A 548 30.31 21.06 47.29
C ARG A 548 30.36 22.51 46.81
N PRO A 549 29.58 23.42 47.43
CA PRO A 549 29.71 24.85 47.16
C PRO A 549 31.13 25.29 47.50
N ARG A 550 31.80 25.94 46.59
CA ARG A 550 33.04 26.64 46.92
C ARG A 550 32.70 27.74 47.93
N ASP A 551 33.21 27.59 49.14
CA ASP A 551 33.20 28.57 50.19
C ASP A 551 33.89 29.87 49.67
N SER A 552 33.07 30.88 49.46
CA SER A 552 33.51 32.27 49.27
C SER A 552 33.73 32.90 50.68
N ARG A 553 34.85 32.52 51.35
CA ARG A 553 35.34 33.26 52.53
C ARG A 553 36.85 33.10 52.61
N SER A 554 37.59 34.02 52.06
CA SER A 554 38.78 34.59 52.68
C SER A 554 39.37 35.62 51.71
N ASN A 555 39.09 36.89 51.93
CA ASN A 555 40.01 38.00 51.78
C ASN A 555 39.29 39.27 52.25
N ALA A 556 39.38 39.50 53.55
CA ALA A 556 39.23 40.84 54.11
C ALA A 556 39.95 40.79 55.47
N THR A 557 41.22 41.09 55.47
CA THR A 557 41.93 41.76 56.53
C THR A 557 43.36 41.97 56.02
N ASP A 558 43.72 43.18 55.66
CA ASP A 558 44.80 43.94 56.28
C ASP A 558 45.06 45.17 55.42
N ARG A 559 44.68 46.30 55.99
CA ARG A 559 45.50 47.53 56.06
C ARG A 559 44.73 48.57 56.86
N SER A 560 45.27 48.75 58.10
CA SER A 560 45.42 50.01 58.89
C SER A 560 44.58 51.18 58.51
#